data_39e314de5abacb4bb41bd8901dafe454
#
_entry.id   39e314de5abacb4bb41bd8901dafe454
#
_cell.length_a   1.000
_cell.length_b   1.000
_cell.length_c   1.000
_cell.angle_alpha   90.00
_cell.angle_beta   90.00
_cell.angle_gamma   90.00
#
_symmetry.space_group_name_H-M   'P 1'
#
loop_
_entity.id
_entity.type
_entity.pdbx_description
1 polymer ?
#
loop_
_entity_poly.entity_id
_entity_poly.type
_entity_poly.pdbx_seq_one_letter_code
_entity_poly.pdbx_strand_id
1 'polypeptide(L)'
;MMMMPTTTTTTNSTTATTSISNSQDTGGMQVPTPEHFICSISAEIFKDPVIASDGQTYERESIEKWIATKEGQPVTSPLTGAILNNHTLTPNHTVKSMISSWQQKNKNGKHLEKALQDLTGELINASSSKELINTIKKISNLVESSDKVLVTMKKLEKWIIAIRAIN
;
A
#
# COMPACT_ATOMS: atom_id res chain seq x y z
N MET A 1 52.50 41.32 -6.90
CA MET A 1 51.15 41.73 -6.50
C MET A 1 50.20 40.86 -7.28
N MET A 2 49.86 39.66 -6.75
CA MET A 2 49.04 38.64 -7.40
C MET A 2 47.65 38.68 -6.78
N MET A 3 46.63 38.99 -7.58
CA MET A 3 45.23 38.93 -7.18
C MET A 3 44.70 37.49 -7.36
N MET A 4 44.17 36.93 -6.29
CA MET A 4 43.42 35.65 -6.32
C MET A 4 41.97 35.91 -6.70
N PRO A 5 41.33 35.07 -7.51
CA PRO A 5 39.89 35.14 -7.75
C PRO A 5 39.13 34.42 -6.65
N THR A 6 38.10 35.05 -6.14
CA THR A 6 37.11 34.51 -5.19
C THR A 6 36.12 33.59 -5.91
N THR A 7 36.07 32.30 -5.51
CA THR A 7 35.06 31.35 -5.99
C THR A 7 33.79 31.52 -5.20
N THR A 8 32.73 31.94 -5.88
CA THR A 8 31.34 31.97 -5.36
C THR A 8 30.74 30.59 -5.49
N THR A 9 30.47 29.93 -4.38
CA THR A 9 29.75 28.64 -4.36
C THR A 9 28.25 28.92 -4.49
N THR A 10 27.67 28.63 -5.63
CA THR A 10 26.21 28.66 -5.83
C THR A 10 25.66 27.28 -5.41
N THR A 11 24.91 27.24 -4.33
CA THR A 11 24.15 26.05 -3.91
C THR A 11 22.85 25.99 -4.69
N ASN A 12 22.77 25.13 -5.70
CA ASN A 12 21.52 24.81 -6.36
C ASN A 12 20.73 23.80 -5.50
N SER A 13 19.70 24.28 -4.84
CA SER A 13 18.66 23.41 -4.26
C SER A 13 17.73 22.94 -5.37
N THR A 14 17.92 21.73 -5.82
CA THR A 14 16.98 21.07 -6.76
C THR A 14 15.72 20.66 -6.00
N THR A 15 14.67 21.44 -6.15
CA THR A 15 13.32 21.08 -5.73
C THR A 15 12.80 20.00 -6.68
N ALA A 16 12.73 18.74 -6.20
CA ALA A 16 12.09 17.66 -6.93
C ALA A 16 10.58 17.94 -6.99
N THR A 17 10.11 18.41 -8.15
CA THR A 17 8.68 18.55 -8.44
C THR A 17 8.11 17.16 -8.67
N THR A 18 7.48 16.60 -7.65
CA THR A 18 6.68 15.37 -7.77
C THR A 18 5.46 15.67 -8.64
N SER A 19 5.47 15.15 -9.84
CA SER A 19 4.30 15.18 -10.74
C SER A 19 3.22 14.28 -10.14
N ILE A 20 2.25 14.87 -9.47
CA ILE A 20 1.02 14.19 -9.04
C ILE A 20 0.17 14.02 -10.29
N SER A 21 0.16 12.81 -10.86
CA SER A 21 -0.83 12.43 -11.86
C SER A 21 -2.19 12.34 -11.17
N ASN A 22 -3.06 13.29 -11.53
CA ASN A 22 -4.42 13.43 -11.03
C ASN A 22 -5.29 12.34 -11.65
N SER A 23 -5.33 11.16 -11.05
CA SER A 23 -6.38 10.16 -11.28
C SER A 23 -7.47 10.45 -10.27
N GLN A 24 -8.64 10.88 -10.75
CA GLN A 24 -9.86 11.03 -9.95
C GLN A 24 -10.22 9.65 -9.39
N ASP A 25 -9.81 9.39 -8.16
CA ASP A 25 -10.21 8.20 -7.41
C ASP A 25 -11.18 8.65 -6.31
N THR A 26 -12.38 8.15 -6.40
CA THR A 26 -13.46 8.29 -5.41
C THR A 26 -12.94 7.80 -4.06
N GLY A 27 -12.92 8.70 -3.08
CA GLY A 27 -12.32 8.65 -1.76
C GLY A 27 -12.54 7.40 -0.90
N GLY A 28 -11.95 6.28 -1.30
CA GLY A 28 -11.72 5.15 -0.43
C GLY A 28 -10.32 5.23 0.16
N MET A 29 -10.16 5.02 1.44
CA MET A 29 -8.89 5.03 2.15
C MET A 29 -7.99 3.90 1.61
N GLN A 30 -7.23 4.18 0.54
CA GLN A 30 -6.28 3.21 -0.02
C GLN A 30 -5.13 3.04 0.96
N VAL A 31 -5.00 1.85 1.52
CA VAL A 31 -3.80 1.49 2.27
C VAL A 31 -2.64 1.40 1.26
N PRO A 32 -1.59 2.23 1.40
CA PRO A 32 -0.48 2.21 0.46
C PRO A 32 0.16 0.82 0.43
N THR A 33 0.54 0.38 -0.77
CA THR A 33 1.26 -0.89 -0.93
C THR A 33 2.64 -0.76 -0.26
N PRO A 34 2.99 -1.67 0.66
CA PRO A 34 4.32 -1.66 1.26
C PRO A 34 5.41 -1.85 0.20
N GLU A 35 6.47 -1.03 0.25
CA GLU A 35 7.56 -1.06 -0.74
C GLU A 35 8.22 -2.43 -0.86
N HIS A 36 8.35 -3.16 0.25
CA HIS A 36 8.94 -4.51 0.27
C HIS A 36 8.06 -5.59 -0.40
N PHE A 37 6.87 -5.24 -0.91
CA PHE A 37 6.04 -6.10 -1.73
C PHE A 37 6.17 -5.81 -3.22
N ILE A 38 7.01 -4.85 -3.59
CA ILE A 38 7.19 -4.37 -4.97
C ILE A 38 8.51 -4.90 -5.53
N CYS A 39 8.46 -5.49 -6.72
CA CYS A 39 9.65 -5.92 -7.42
C CYS A 39 10.44 -4.73 -7.96
N SER A 40 11.75 -4.68 -7.71
CA SER A 40 12.63 -3.61 -8.19
C SER A 40 12.82 -3.58 -9.72
N ILE A 41 12.49 -4.68 -10.42
CA ILE A 41 12.62 -4.78 -11.89
C ILE A 41 11.32 -4.33 -12.55
N SER A 42 10.17 -4.91 -12.14
CA SER A 42 8.87 -4.66 -12.78
C SER A 42 8.10 -3.49 -12.18
N ALA A 43 8.50 -3.00 -10.99
CA ALA A 43 7.75 -2.03 -10.18
C ALA A 43 6.32 -2.47 -9.85
N GLU A 44 6.02 -3.77 -9.92
CA GLU A 44 4.73 -4.39 -9.58
C GLU A 44 4.81 -5.17 -8.28
N ILE A 45 3.65 -5.42 -7.66
CA ILE A 45 3.54 -6.32 -6.51
C ILE A 45 3.92 -7.74 -6.93
N PHE A 46 4.77 -8.40 -6.13
CA PHE A 46 5.18 -9.77 -6.39
C PHE A 46 3.99 -10.73 -6.53
N LYS A 47 4.03 -11.56 -7.58
CA LYS A 47 3.10 -12.69 -7.82
C LYS A 47 3.78 -14.02 -7.51
N ASP A 48 5.03 -14.17 -7.93
CA ASP A 48 5.88 -15.33 -7.64
C ASP A 48 7.28 -14.86 -7.20
N PRO A 49 7.42 -14.39 -5.94
CA PRO A 49 8.69 -13.88 -5.43
C PRO A 49 9.72 -14.97 -5.28
N VAL A 50 10.93 -14.72 -5.77
CA VAL A 50 12.08 -15.62 -5.67
C VAL A 50 13.29 -14.88 -5.13
N ILE A 51 14.16 -15.59 -4.40
CA ILE A 51 15.43 -15.08 -3.89
C ILE A 51 16.52 -15.50 -4.85
N ALA A 52 17.33 -14.55 -5.32
CA ALA A 52 18.51 -14.80 -6.13
C ALA A 52 19.77 -14.97 -5.25
N SER A 53 20.92 -15.28 -5.85
CA SER A 53 22.17 -15.54 -5.13
C SER A 53 22.77 -14.32 -4.41
N ASP A 54 22.28 -13.12 -4.67
CA ASP A 54 22.60 -11.88 -3.95
C ASP A 54 21.75 -11.68 -2.66
N GLY A 55 20.84 -12.62 -2.36
CA GLY A 55 19.92 -12.55 -1.24
C GLY A 55 18.71 -11.63 -1.46
N GLN A 56 18.58 -11.01 -2.63
CA GLN A 56 17.46 -10.11 -2.93
C GLN A 56 16.27 -10.87 -3.51
N THR A 57 15.08 -10.29 -3.29
CA THR A 57 13.83 -10.87 -3.81
C THR A 57 13.41 -10.15 -5.08
N TYR A 58 13.09 -10.95 -6.11
CA TYR A 58 12.63 -10.49 -7.40
C TYR A 58 11.37 -11.24 -7.83
N GLU A 59 10.61 -10.67 -8.75
CA GLU A 59 9.59 -11.42 -9.49
C GLU A 59 10.27 -12.43 -10.41
N ARG A 60 9.85 -13.73 -10.35
CA ARG A 60 10.49 -14.81 -11.11
C ARG A 60 10.62 -14.48 -12.58
N GLU A 61 9.54 -14.13 -13.24
CA GLU A 61 9.53 -13.83 -14.67
C GLU A 61 10.48 -12.68 -15.03
N SER A 62 10.58 -11.67 -14.17
CA SER A 62 11.41 -10.50 -14.40
C SER A 62 12.89 -10.80 -14.27
N ILE A 63 13.28 -11.56 -13.24
CA ILE A 63 14.70 -11.91 -13.04
C ILE A 63 15.17 -12.97 -14.04
N GLU A 64 14.31 -13.89 -14.46
CA GLU A 64 14.64 -14.86 -15.52
C GLU A 64 14.89 -14.14 -16.86
N LYS A 65 14.04 -13.19 -17.23
CA LYS A 65 14.27 -12.33 -18.39
C LYS A 65 15.57 -11.55 -18.27
N TRP A 66 15.84 -10.97 -17.11
CA TRP A 66 17.10 -10.24 -16.86
C TRP A 66 18.32 -11.12 -17.05
N ILE A 67 18.33 -12.33 -16.49
CA ILE A 67 19.42 -13.30 -16.64
C ILE A 67 19.61 -13.67 -18.12
N ALA A 68 18.52 -13.93 -18.83
CA ALA A 68 18.56 -14.29 -20.25
C ALA A 68 19.16 -13.19 -21.15
N THR A 69 19.00 -11.90 -20.80
CA THR A 69 19.62 -10.80 -21.56
C THR A 69 21.14 -10.74 -21.44
N LYS A 70 21.76 -11.48 -20.53
CA LYS A 70 23.18 -11.46 -20.20
C LYS A 70 23.94 -12.69 -20.72
N GLU A 71 23.41 -13.40 -21.70
CA GLU A 71 24.07 -14.57 -22.28
C GLU A 71 25.54 -14.29 -22.65
N GLY A 72 26.47 -15.13 -22.17
CA GLY A 72 27.90 -15.02 -22.43
C GLY A 72 28.63 -13.96 -21.59
N GLN A 73 27.98 -13.27 -20.67
CA GLN A 73 28.58 -12.29 -19.76
C GLN A 73 28.26 -12.63 -18.29
N PRO A 74 29.08 -12.15 -17.32
CA PRO A 74 28.71 -12.27 -15.92
C PRO A 74 27.38 -11.57 -15.63
N VAL A 75 26.44 -12.31 -15.08
CA VAL A 75 25.12 -11.76 -14.70
C VAL A 75 25.29 -10.96 -13.41
N THR A 76 24.88 -9.71 -13.42
CA THR A 76 24.88 -8.85 -12.24
C THR A 76 23.46 -8.66 -11.72
N SER A 77 23.36 -8.48 -10.39
CA SER A 77 22.10 -8.15 -9.71
C SER A 77 21.50 -6.84 -10.27
N PRO A 78 20.22 -6.83 -10.62
CA PRO A 78 19.54 -5.60 -11.05
C PRO A 78 19.48 -4.52 -9.96
N LEU A 79 19.49 -4.92 -8.69
CA LEU A 79 19.35 -4.01 -7.55
C LEU A 79 20.70 -3.58 -6.98
N THR A 80 21.62 -4.53 -6.79
CA THR A 80 22.88 -4.27 -6.08
C THR A 80 24.08 -4.10 -7.00
N GLY A 81 24.00 -4.53 -8.26
CA GLY A 81 25.12 -4.58 -9.20
C GLY A 81 26.13 -5.71 -8.91
N ALA A 82 25.98 -6.46 -7.83
CA ALA A 82 26.84 -7.58 -7.47
C ALA A 82 26.71 -8.73 -8.49
N ILE A 83 27.81 -9.46 -8.73
CA ILE A 83 27.78 -10.64 -9.62
C ILE A 83 26.92 -11.74 -8.96
N LEU A 84 25.98 -12.27 -9.71
CA LEU A 84 25.19 -13.44 -9.29
C LEU A 84 26.04 -14.70 -9.51
N ASN A 85 26.51 -15.29 -8.41
CA ASN A 85 27.41 -16.46 -8.45
C ASN A 85 26.77 -17.71 -9.08
N ASN A 86 25.46 -17.78 -9.04
CA ASN A 86 24.67 -18.82 -9.71
C ASN A 86 23.29 -18.25 -10.09
N HIS A 87 22.59 -18.96 -10.97
CA HIS A 87 21.25 -18.57 -11.46
C HIS A 87 20.13 -19.33 -10.72
N THR A 88 20.42 -19.89 -9.54
CA THR A 88 19.42 -20.60 -8.74
C THR A 88 18.46 -19.59 -8.13
N LEU A 89 17.18 -19.79 -8.39
CA LEU A 89 16.09 -18.97 -7.89
C LEU A 89 15.29 -19.77 -6.87
N THR A 90 15.35 -19.37 -5.60
CA THR A 90 14.64 -20.03 -4.51
C THR A 90 13.31 -19.35 -4.23
N PRO A 91 12.16 -20.06 -4.23
CA PRO A 91 10.87 -19.44 -3.94
C PRO A 91 10.85 -18.77 -2.56
N ASN A 92 10.40 -17.51 -2.52
CA ASN A 92 10.23 -16.77 -1.27
C ASN A 92 8.79 -16.92 -0.74
N HIS A 93 8.50 -18.07 -0.12
CA HIS A 93 7.19 -18.38 0.43
C HIS A 93 6.77 -17.41 1.52
N THR A 94 7.71 -16.86 2.28
CA THR A 94 7.44 -15.88 3.34
C THR A 94 6.85 -14.60 2.76
N VAL A 95 7.51 -14.01 1.77
CA VAL A 95 7.03 -12.79 1.11
C VAL A 95 5.70 -13.06 0.42
N LYS A 96 5.55 -14.20 -0.27
CA LYS A 96 4.28 -14.59 -0.91
C LYS A 96 3.13 -14.67 0.08
N SER A 97 3.34 -15.28 1.24
CA SER A 97 2.35 -15.38 2.32
C SER A 97 1.99 -14.02 2.91
N MET A 98 2.99 -13.16 3.14
CA MET A 98 2.78 -11.80 3.65
C MET A 98 1.93 -10.97 2.69
N ILE A 99 2.21 -11.03 1.39
CA ILE A 99 1.43 -10.34 0.35
C ILE A 99 -0.01 -10.84 0.34
N SER A 100 -0.21 -12.17 0.36
CA SER A 100 -1.55 -12.76 0.38
C SER A 100 -2.37 -12.29 1.59
N SER A 101 -1.75 -12.27 2.77
CA SER A 101 -2.38 -11.79 4.01
C SER A 101 -2.72 -10.30 3.94
N TRP A 102 -1.81 -9.48 3.39
CA TRP A 102 -2.03 -8.05 3.21
C TRP A 102 -3.17 -7.77 2.21
N GLN A 103 -3.19 -8.47 1.07
CA GLN A 103 -4.25 -8.34 0.08
C GLN A 103 -5.62 -8.74 0.66
N GLN A 104 -5.68 -9.83 1.44
CA GLN A 104 -6.91 -10.26 2.09
C GLN A 104 -7.44 -9.21 3.08
N LYS A 105 -6.55 -8.65 3.91
CA LYS A 105 -6.90 -7.57 4.85
C LYS A 105 -7.44 -6.33 4.12
N ASN A 106 -6.83 -5.97 2.99
CA ASN A 106 -7.28 -4.82 2.19
C ASN A 106 -8.63 -5.06 1.52
N LYS A 107 -8.88 -6.27 0.99
CA LYS A 107 -10.18 -6.64 0.43
C LYS A 107 -11.28 -6.56 1.50
N ASN A 108 -11.02 -7.12 2.68
CA ASN A 108 -11.96 -7.09 3.81
C ASN A 108 -12.22 -5.64 4.27
N GLY A 109 -11.18 -4.79 4.31
CA GLY A 109 -11.31 -3.38 4.65
C GLY A 109 -12.20 -2.61 3.67
N LYS A 110 -12.01 -2.78 2.38
CA LYS A 110 -12.85 -2.15 1.34
C LYS A 110 -14.29 -2.63 1.39
N HIS A 111 -14.50 -3.93 1.63
CA HIS A 111 -15.85 -4.48 1.76
C HIS A 111 -16.59 -3.90 2.97
N LEU A 112 -15.91 -3.79 4.10
CA LEU A 112 -16.46 -3.19 5.31
C LEU A 112 -16.79 -1.70 5.12
N GLU A 113 -15.90 -0.95 4.47
CA GLU A 113 -16.10 0.47 4.18
C GLU A 113 -17.32 0.69 3.31
N LYS A 114 -17.48 -0.12 2.24
CA LYS A 114 -18.66 -0.08 1.39
C LYS A 114 -19.93 -0.40 2.16
N ALA A 115 -19.93 -1.46 2.98
CA ALA A 115 -21.08 -1.84 3.77
C ALA A 115 -21.47 -0.74 4.78
N LEU A 116 -20.52 -0.06 5.39
CA LEU A 116 -20.78 1.08 6.28
C LEU A 116 -21.35 2.28 5.52
N GLN A 117 -20.88 2.54 4.31
CA GLN A 117 -21.39 3.61 3.45
C GLN A 117 -22.84 3.35 3.04
N ASP A 118 -23.17 2.12 2.66
CA ASP A 118 -24.52 1.71 2.31
C ASP A 118 -25.48 1.84 3.52
N LEU A 119 -25.05 1.40 4.71
CA LEU A 119 -25.83 1.52 5.95
C LEU A 119 -25.98 2.97 6.41
N THR A 120 -24.99 3.83 6.16
CA THR A 120 -25.10 5.26 6.44
C THR A 120 -26.17 5.91 5.54
N GLY A 121 -26.23 5.51 4.28
CA GLY A 121 -27.29 5.93 3.37
C GLY A 121 -28.68 5.46 3.82
N GLU A 122 -28.83 4.21 4.28
CA GLU A 122 -30.08 3.71 4.86
C GLU A 122 -30.48 4.53 6.12
N LEU A 123 -29.53 4.90 6.96
CA LEU A 123 -29.78 5.67 8.17
C LEU A 123 -30.27 7.10 7.88
N ILE A 124 -29.70 7.75 6.88
CA ILE A 124 -30.09 9.12 6.47
C ILE A 124 -31.50 9.12 5.88
N ASN A 125 -31.89 8.06 5.15
CA ASN A 125 -33.17 7.96 4.47
C ASN A 125 -34.26 7.28 5.32
N ALA A 126 -33.97 6.86 6.55
CA ALA A 126 -34.93 6.18 7.42
C ALA A 126 -36.06 7.15 7.84
N SER A 127 -37.28 6.78 7.51
CA SER A 127 -38.49 7.59 7.77
C SER A 127 -39.22 7.19 9.05
N SER A 128 -38.86 6.06 9.66
CA SER A 128 -39.50 5.55 10.87
C SER A 128 -38.50 5.13 11.95
N SER A 129 -38.90 5.23 13.21
CA SER A 129 -38.10 4.78 14.37
C SER A 129 -37.73 3.29 14.28
N LYS A 130 -38.58 2.46 13.65
CA LYS A 130 -38.33 1.03 13.46
C LYS A 130 -37.20 0.78 12.46
N GLU A 131 -37.16 1.53 11.37
CA GLU A 131 -36.08 1.47 10.37
C GLU A 131 -34.75 1.91 10.98
N LEU A 132 -34.73 3.02 11.74
CA LEU A 132 -33.57 3.52 12.45
C LEU A 132 -32.98 2.44 13.38
N ILE A 133 -33.82 1.80 14.21
CA ILE A 133 -33.39 0.75 15.12
C ILE A 133 -32.81 -0.44 14.38
N ASN A 134 -33.43 -0.86 13.27
CA ASN A 134 -32.95 -1.98 12.46
C ASN A 134 -31.60 -1.66 11.81
N THR A 135 -31.41 -0.45 11.27
CA THR A 135 -30.16 -0.04 10.66
C THR A 135 -29.04 0.05 11.69
N ILE A 136 -29.33 0.59 12.88
CA ILE A 136 -28.37 0.62 14.01
C ILE A 136 -27.95 -0.79 14.42
N LYS A 137 -28.88 -1.76 14.50
CA LYS A 137 -28.55 -3.17 14.79
C LYS A 137 -27.66 -3.78 13.71
N LYS A 138 -27.92 -3.52 12.41
CA LYS A 138 -27.05 -3.98 11.32
C LYS A 138 -25.64 -3.43 11.45
N ILE A 139 -25.49 -2.13 11.77
CA ILE A 139 -24.20 -1.49 12.01
C ILE A 139 -23.49 -2.16 13.20
N SER A 140 -24.18 -2.39 14.32
CA SER A 140 -23.61 -3.04 15.51
C SER A 140 -23.07 -4.44 15.18
N ASN A 141 -23.84 -5.26 14.50
CA ASN A 141 -23.43 -6.61 14.09
C ASN A 141 -22.23 -6.59 13.12
N LEU A 142 -22.21 -5.64 12.18
CA LEU A 142 -21.09 -5.49 11.25
C LEU A 142 -19.80 -5.09 11.96
N VAL A 143 -19.96 -4.27 12.99
CA VAL A 143 -18.90 -3.79 13.86
C VAL A 143 -18.33 -4.94 14.70
N GLU A 144 -19.13 -5.75 15.35
CA GLU A 144 -18.68 -6.89 16.17
C GLU A 144 -17.94 -7.96 15.38
N SER A 145 -18.22 -8.09 14.08
CA SER A 145 -17.56 -9.06 13.20
C SER A 145 -16.17 -8.62 12.69
N SER A 146 -15.71 -7.43 13.03
CA SER A 146 -14.48 -6.84 12.49
C SER A 146 -13.50 -6.41 13.59
N ASP A 147 -12.29 -6.98 13.63
CA ASP A 147 -11.20 -6.58 14.55
C ASP A 147 -10.74 -5.11 14.42
N LYS A 148 -11.21 -4.39 13.41
CA LYS A 148 -10.92 -2.95 13.22
C LYS A 148 -11.84 -2.03 14.02
N VAL A 149 -12.77 -2.57 14.76
CA VAL A 149 -13.86 -1.87 15.42
C VAL A 149 -13.39 -0.93 16.51
N LEU A 150 -12.34 -1.30 17.25
CA LEU A 150 -11.86 -0.46 18.36
C LEU A 150 -11.42 0.94 17.94
N VAL A 151 -10.87 1.08 16.71
CA VAL A 151 -10.42 2.38 16.18
C VAL A 151 -11.61 3.21 15.68
N THR A 152 -12.62 2.54 15.09
CA THR A 152 -13.79 3.21 14.53
C THR A 152 -14.78 3.62 15.63
N MET A 153 -14.93 2.81 16.69
CA MET A 153 -15.75 3.14 17.86
C MET A 153 -15.25 4.40 18.58
N LYS A 154 -13.94 4.56 18.77
CA LYS A 154 -13.37 5.79 19.34
C LYS A 154 -13.64 7.03 18.49
N LYS A 155 -13.77 6.89 17.17
CA LYS A 155 -14.17 8.00 16.29
C LYS A 155 -15.66 8.31 16.40
N LEU A 156 -16.52 7.28 16.45
CA LEU A 156 -17.98 7.44 16.62
C LEU A 156 -18.34 8.03 17.97
N GLU A 157 -17.70 7.65 19.06
CA GLU A 157 -17.87 8.28 20.37
C GLU A 157 -17.57 9.77 20.34
N LYS A 158 -16.48 10.18 19.69
CA LYS A 158 -16.16 11.61 19.52
C LYS A 158 -17.25 12.35 18.72
N TRP A 159 -17.82 11.73 17.70
CA TRP A 159 -18.89 12.32 16.89
C TRP A 159 -20.20 12.44 17.67
N ILE A 160 -20.57 11.43 18.45
CA ILE A 160 -21.76 11.45 19.31
C ILE A 160 -21.64 12.54 20.38
N ILE A 161 -20.46 12.69 20.99
CA ILE A 161 -20.19 13.75 21.95
C ILE A 161 -20.30 15.14 21.30
N ALA A 162 -19.76 15.29 20.08
CA ALA A 162 -19.86 16.56 19.34
C ALA A 162 -21.30 16.92 18.97
N ILE A 163 -22.11 15.96 18.55
CA ILE A 163 -23.54 16.18 18.24
C ILE A 163 -24.35 16.54 19.50
N ARG A 164 -24.04 15.91 20.65
CA ARG A 164 -24.69 16.26 21.93
C ARG A 164 -24.32 17.65 22.45
N ALA A 165 -23.18 18.20 22.06
CA ALA A 165 -22.74 19.53 22.44
C ALA A 165 -23.38 20.67 21.61
N ILE A 166 -24.08 20.31 20.52
CA ILE A 166 -24.75 21.29 19.62
C ILE A 166 -26.25 21.42 19.92
N ASN A 167 -26.85 20.52 20.70
CA ASN A 167 -28.21 20.58 21.20
C ASN A 167 -28.24 21.01 22.69
#